data_8a2ed2f3d28cb1035d52d09b16658fd2
#
_entry.id   8a2ed2f3d28cb1035d52d09b16658fd2
#
_cell.length_a   1.000
_cell.length_b   1.000
_cell.length_c   1.000
_cell.angle_alpha   90.00
_cell.angle_beta   90.00
_cell.angle_gamma   90.00
#
_symmetry.space_group_name_H-M   'P 1'
#
loop_
_entity.id
_entity.type
_entity.pdbx_description
1 polymer ?
#
loop_
_entity_poly.entity_id
_entity_poly.type
_entity_poly.pdbx_seq_one_letter_code
_entity_poly.pdbx_strand_id
1 'polypeptide(L)'
;YEILIGLVGSEMCIRDRHGGSDRMEITEYLPVDFRTQMEAETLCGAEEIRLRVGQPLEILYADEKEKEIGLLTEAHMREVLNYLSGYSVYALEEELRQGYFTLEGGHRIGVSGRASYEKHGTSSCMKLLSCISGLNIRLAHEKKGCASVLIPWLYCGENVYHTFFFAPPGVGKTTYLRDCIRLLSKGNHLRAGKKVGVVDERSEIAACYRGIPQNDLGPRTDVLDNCPKEHGIHMLLRSMSPQIIAVDELGLPEDFAAVADCARCGVSILGTIHAGSVLEVLHRLQMGGLDLIRSQMRLIGLQREPDGRRILTVYEGGGNPLWQGFSEPS
;
A
#
# COMPACT_ATOMS: atom_id res chain seq x y z
N TYR A 1 37.86 2.35 22.28
CA TYR A 1 37.04 2.49 21.06
C TYR A 1 36.35 1.19 20.70
N GLU A 2 35.64 0.61 21.66
CA GLU A 2 34.74 -0.52 21.45
C GLU A 2 33.64 -0.39 22.50
N ILE A 3 32.58 0.33 22.20
CA ILE A 3 31.24 0.25 22.86
C ILE A 3 30.36 1.25 22.09
N LEU A 4 29.78 0.86 20.96
CA LEU A 4 28.72 1.61 20.25
C LEU A 4 28.00 0.79 19.14
N ILE A 5 27.92 -0.55 19.27
CA ILE A 5 27.22 -1.39 18.27
C ILE A 5 25.95 -2.09 18.86
N GLY A 6 25.56 -1.79 20.09
CA GLY A 6 24.46 -2.48 20.78
C GLY A 6 23.12 -1.73 20.90
N LEU A 7 22.97 -0.52 20.33
CA LEU A 7 21.80 0.33 20.63
C LEU A 7 20.97 0.77 19.40
N VAL A 8 21.25 0.27 18.21
CA VAL A 8 20.53 0.73 16.99
C VAL A 8 19.18 0.04 16.78
N GLY A 9 18.97 -1.13 17.36
CA GLY A 9 17.72 -1.89 17.17
C GLY A 9 16.55 -1.48 18.09
N SER A 10 16.83 -0.93 19.27
CA SER A 10 15.78 -0.57 20.24
C SER A 10 15.30 0.89 20.13
N GLU A 11 16.10 1.78 19.55
CA GLU A 11 15.71 3.19 19.40
C GLU A 11 14.75 3.44 18.24
N MET A 12 14.69 2.54 17.24
CA MET A 12 13.76 2.69 16.11
C MET A 12 12.30 2.41 16.48
N CYS A 13 12.06 1.53 17.45
CA CYS A 13 10.71 1.29 17.98
C CYS A 13 10.21 2.39 18.93
N ILE A 14 11.11 3.24 19.45
CA ILE A 14 10.76 4.29 20.44
C ILE A 14 10.58 5.67 19.77
N ARG A 15 11.14 5.89 18.58
CA ARG A 15 11.07 7.20 17.91
C ARG A 15 9.78 7.50 17.14
N ASP A 16 8.95 6.50 16.84
CA ASP A 16 7.62 6.74 16.24
C ASP A 16 6.57 7.29 17.23
N ARG A 17 6.90 7.43 18.51
CA ARG A 17 6.00 7.98 19.55
C ARG A 17 5.95 9.51 19.64
N HIS A 18 6.64 10.26 18.79
CA HIS A 18 6.72 11.73 18.88
C HIS A 18 6.18 12.48 17.65
N GLY A 19 5.15 11.94 17.03
CA GLY A 19 4.30 12.67 16.09
C GLY A 19 2.90 12.74 16.69
N GLY A 20 2.59 13.81 17.43
CA GLY A 20 1.30 13.96 18.11
C GLY A 20 0.13 13.93 17.13
N SER A 21 -0.61 12.86 17.17
CA SER A 21 -2.04 12.78 16.87
C SER A 21 -2.59 11.67 17.77
N ASP A 22 -3.79 11.85 18.29
CA ASP A 22 -4.58 10.86 19.03
C ASP A 22 -4.98 9.68 18.13
N ARG A 23 -4.01 8.98 17.54
CA ARG A 23 -4.29 7.76 16.76
C ARG A 23 -4.53 6.63 17.73
N MET A 24 -5.69 6.00 17.63
CA MET A 24 -5.99 4.79 18.38
C MET A 24 -4.95 3.71 18.06
N GLU A 25 -4.33 3.15 19.10
CA GLU A 25 -3.45 1.99 18.90
C GLU A 25 -4.30 0.76 18.54
N ILE A 26 -3.77 -0.12 17.69
CA ILE A 26 -4.50 -1.33 17.25
C ILE A 26 -4.96 -2.21 18.43
N THR A 27 -4.25 -2.17 19.54
CA THR A 27 -4.61 -2.84 20.79
C THR A 27 -5.96 -2.38 21.34
N GLU A 28 -6.36 -1.13 21.11
CA GLU A 28 -7.61 -0.57 21.62
C GLU A 28 -8.85 -1.20 20.96
N TYR A 29 -8.69 -1.81 19.80
CA TYR A 29 -9.74 -2.55 19.11
C TYR A 29 -9.87 -4.00 19.60
N LEU A 30 -8.91 -4.50 20.41
CA LEU A 30 -8.96 -5.86 20.93
C LEU A 30 -9.72 -5.92 22.27
N PRO A 31 -10.33 -7.06 22.63
CA PRO A 31 -10.98 -7.22 23.93
C PRO A 31 -10.02 -7.00 25.09
N VAL A 32 -10.53 -6.48 26.19
CA VAL A 32 -9.73 -6.12 27.39
C VAL A 32 -8.90 -7.32 27.89
N ASP A 33 -9.46 -8.51 27.88
CA ASP A 33 -8.79 -9.74 28.33
C ASP A 33 -7.52 -10.05 27.52
N PHE A 34 -7.52 -9.73 26.22
CA PHE A 34 -6.35 -9.92 25.37
C PHE A 34 -5.34 -8.77 25.53
N ARG A 35 -5.81 -7.53 25.68
CA ARG A 35 -4.92 -6.38 25.91
C ARG A 35 -4.04 -6.58 27.16
N THR A 36 -4.62 -7.10 28.24
CA THR A 36 -3.90 -7.35 29.49
C THR A 36 -2.86 -8.46 29.40
N GLN A 37 -3.00 -9.37 28.45
CA GLN A 37 -2.06 -10.45 28.20
C GLN A 37 -0.97 -10.08 27.17
N MET A 38 -1.11 -8.95 26.49
CA MET A 38 -0.13 -8.43 25.56
C MET A 38 0.85 -7.51 26.26
N GLU A 39 2.13 -7.84 26.19
CA GLU A 39 3.21 -6.94 26.55
C GLU A 39 3.35 -5.84 25.48
N ALA A 40 3.88 -4.69 25.85
CA ALA A 40 4.07 -3.56 24.94
C ALA A 40 4.91 -3.93 23.67
N GLU A 41 5.77 -4.93 23.78
CA GLU A 41 6.63 -5.41 22.69
C GLU A 41 5.97 -6.47 21.81
N THR A 42 4.81 -7.01 22.19
CA THR A 42 4.14 -8.11 21.49
C THR A 42 3.78 -7.76 20.04
N LEU A 43 3.48 -6.51 19.75
CA LEU A 43 3.14 -6.07 18.38
C LEU A 43 4.34 -5.52 17.59
N CYS A 44 5.52 -5.46 18.20
CA CYS A 44 6.73 -5.04 17.49
C CYS A 44 7.10 -6.07 16.42
N GLY A 45 7.10 -5.66 15.14
CA GLY A 45 7.37 -6.56 14.01
C GLY A 45 6.24 -7.53 13.65
N ALA A 46 5.08 -7.44 14.29
CA ALA A 46 3.91 -8.21 13.90
C ALA A 46 3.39 -7.73 12.54
N GLU A 47 3.05 -8.66 11.65
CA GLU A 47 2.46 -8.37 10.34
C GLU A 47 0.95 -8.55 10.33
N GLU A 48 0.45 -9.48 11.14
CA GLU A 48 -0.95 -9.89 11.07
C GLU A 48 -1.47 -10.35 12.44
N ILE A 49 -2.71 -9.97 12.77
CA ILE A 49 -3.44 -10.47 13.94
C ILE A 49 -4.68 -11.19 13.43
N ARG A 50 -4.82 -12.45 13.79
CA ARG A 50 -5.96 -13.30 13.39
C ARG A 50 -6.88 -13.59 14.55
N LEU A 51 -8.13 -13.22 14.39
CA LEU A 51 -9.20 -13.46 15.35
C LEU A 51 -10.20 -14.45 14.72
N ARG A 52 -10.38 -15.62 15.33
CA ARG A 52 -11.35 -16.64 14.87
C ARG A 52 -12.10 -17.20 16.07
N VAL A 53 -13.42 -17.14 16.02
CA VAL A 53 -14.25 -17.69 17.09
C VAL A 53 -13.95 -19.17 17.29
N GLY A 54 -13.69 -19.57 18.53
CA GLY A 54 -13.36 -20.95 18.91
C GLY A 54 -11.88 -21.32 18.71
N GLN A 55 -11.02 -20.36 18.35
CA GLN A 55 -9.56 -20.55 18.20
C GLN A 55 -8.79 -19.55 19.07
N PRO A 56 -7.52 -19.79 19.39
CA PRO A 56 -6.67 -18.76 19.97
C PRO A 56 -6.57 -17.54 19.07
N LEU A 57 -6.36 -16.35 19.66
CA LEU A 57 -5.91 -15.18 18.92
C LEU A 57 -4.46 -15.44 18.49
N GLU A 58 -4.19 -15.36 17.20
CA GLU A 58 -2.86 -15.55 16.61
C GLU A 58 -2.23 -14.21 16.21
N ILE A 59 -0.95 -14.02 16.50
CA ILE A 59 -0.12 -12.92 16.01
C ILE A 59 0.98 -13.52 15.15
N LEU A 60 1.06 -13.09 13.90
CA LEU A 60 2.04 -13.55 12.93
C LEU A 60 3.10 -12.47 12.71
N TYR A 61 4.36 -12.89 12.62
CA TYR A 61 5.52 -12.02 12.43
C TYR A 61 6.21 -12.28 11.09
N ALA A 62 6.98 -11.32 10.62
CA ALA A 62 7.71 -11.39 9.33
C ALA A 62 8.69 -12.55 9.22
N ASP A 63 9.19 -13.08 10.34
CA ASP A 63 10.12 -14.20 10.43
C ASP A 63 9.43 -15.57 10.57
N GLU A 64 8.15 -15.66 10.20
CA GLU A 64 7.31 -16.85 10.31
C GLU A 64 7.07 -17.35 11.75
N LYS A 65 7.41 -16.56 12.75
CA LYS A 65 7.02 -16.85 14.13
C LYS A 65 5.56 -16.53 14.36
N GLU A 66 4.97 -17.29 15.28
CA GLU A 66 3.59 -17.16 15.69
C GLU A 66 3.51 -17.05 17.22
N LYS A 67 2.60 -16.23 17.71
CA LYS A 67 2.26 -16.14 19.12
C LYS A 67 0.76 -16.32 19.28
N GLU A 68 0.35 -17.27 20.10
CA GLU A 68 -1.05 -17.50 20.44
C GLU A 68 -1.38 -16.91 21.80
N ILE A 69 -2.58 -16.28 21.91
CA ILE A 69 -3.06 -15.65 23.14
C ILE A 69 -4.52 -16.05 23.34
N GLY A 70 -4.81 -16.71 24.45
CA GLY A 70 -6.17 -17.01 24.90
C GLY A 70 -7.09 -17.61 23.84
N LEU A 71 -8.32 -17.96 24.21
CA LEU A 71 -9.35 -18.50 23.31
C LEU A 71 -10.36 -17.40 22.97
N LEU A 72 -10.58 -17.14 21.67
CA LEU A 72 -11.53 -16.15 21.21
C LEU A 72 -12.97 -16.69 21.27
N THR A 73 -13.83 -16.03 22.00
CA THR A 73 -15.26 -16.37 22.11
C THR A 73 -16.12 -15.51 21.16
N GLU A 74 -17.38 -15.90 20.97
CA GLU A 74 -18.35 -15.06 20.24
C GLU A 74 -18.59 -13.70 20.94
N ALA A 75 -18.47 -13.65 22.27
CA ALA A 75 -18.60 -12.40 23.02
C ALA A 75 -17.43 -11.47 22.72
N HIS A 76 -16.20 -11.98 22.68
CA HIS A 76 -15.02 -11.24 22.29
C HIS A 76 -15.12 -10.72 20.84
N MET A 77 -15.62 -11.54 19.90
CA MET A 77 -15.82 -11.10 18.53
C MET A 77 -16.81 -9.94 18.42
N ARG A 78 -17.92 -9.99 19.17
CA ARG A 78 -18.89 -8.89 19.23
C ARG A 78 -18.30 -7.61 19.81
N GLU A 79 -17.46 -7.73 20.84
CA GLU A 79 -16.76 -6.60 21.44
C GLU A 79 -15.83 -5.93 20.42
N VAL A 80 -15.01 -6.72 19.71
CA VAL A 80 -14.13 -6.22 18.64
C VAL A 80 -14.93 -5.50 17.57
N LEU A 81 -16.01 -6.11 17.07
CA LEU A 81 -16.86 -5.50 16.04
C LEU A 81 -17.49 -4.17 16.50
N ASN A 82 -17.88 -4.07 17.77
CA ASN A 82 -18.39 -2.83 18.33
C ASN A 82 -17.31 -1.74 18.35
N TYR A 83 -16.08 -2.06 18.77
CA TYR A 83 -14.97 -1.10 18.74
C TYR A 83 -14.65 -0.67 17.30
N LEU A 84 -14.54 -1.62 16.36
CA LEU A 84 -14.23 -1.35 14.96
C LEU A 84 -15.28 -0.50 14.24
N SER A 85 -16.56 -0.70 14.57
CA SER A 85 -17.67 0.04 13.95
C SER A 85 -18.00 1.36 14.65
N GLY A 86 -17.29 1.73 15.72
CA GLY A 86 -17.67 2.86 16.55
C GLY A 86 -19.11 2.73 17.08
N TYR A 87 -19.53 1.50 17.40
CA TYR A 87 -20.87 1.09 17.84
C TYR A 87 -21.98 1.22 16.77
N SER A 88 -21.62 1.39 15.48
CA SER A 88 -22.59 1.45 14.37
C SER A 88 -22.17 0.53 13.22
N VAL A 89 -22.63 -0.70 13.22
CA VAL A 89 -22.33 -1.69 12.16
C VAL A 89 -22.82 -1.22 10.77
N TYR A 90 -23.87 -0.40 10.72
CA TYR A 90 -24.38 0.18 9.47
C TYR A 90 -23.35 1.09 8.77
N ALA A 91 -22.42 1.71 9.52
CA ALA A 91 -21.39 2.55 8.94
C ALA A 91 -20.36 1.75 8.11
N LEU A 92 -20.26 0.44 8.35
CA LEU A 92 -19.33 -0.46 7.67
C LEU A 92 -20.01 -1.35 6.60
N GLU A 93 -21.33 -1.20 6.36
CA GLU A 93 -22.06 -2.13 5.46
C GLU A 93 -21.46 -2.17 4.05
N GLU A 94 -21.09 -1.04 3.50
CA GLU A 94 -20.54 -0.95 2.14
C GLU A 94 -19.14 -1.58 2.06
N GLU A 95 -18.30 -1.34 3.05
CA GLU A 95 -16.98 -1.91 3.16
C GLU A 95 -17.04 -3.42 3.43
N LEU A 96 -17.95 -3.86 4.28
CA LEU A 96 -18.19 -5.29 4.55
C LEU A 96 -18.62 -6.06 3.28
N ARG A 97 -19.31 -5.41 2.34
CA ARG A 97 -19.64 -6.01 1.03
C ARG A 97 -18.38 -6.26 0.18
N GLN A 98 -17.34 -5.48 0.37
CA GLN A 98 -16.04 -5.70 -0.27
C GLN A 98 -15.21 -6.78 0.44
N GLY A 99 -15.62 -7.22 1.64
CA GLY A 99 -14.94 -8.23 2.45
C GLY A 99 -13.75 -7.69 3.24
N TYR A 100 -13.51 -6.39 3.21
CA TYR A 100 -12.47 -5.74 3.98
C TYR A 100 -12.77 -4.25 4.21
N PHE A 101 -12.11 -3.67 5.21
CA PHE A 101 -12.10 -2.22 5.47
C PHE A 101 -10.75 -1.79 6.05
N THR A 102 -10.49 -0.49 6.01
CA THR A 102 -9.27 0.10 6.56
C THR A 102 -9.58 0.82 7.87
N LEU A 103 -8.70 0.66 8.86
CA LEU A 103 -8.77 1.39 10.13
C LEU A 103 -7.88 2.64 10.11
N GLU A 104 -8.10 3.50 11.10
CA GLU A 104 -7.16 4.55 11.43
C GLU A 104 -5.76 3.97 11.65
N GLY A 105 -4.72 4.63 11.10
CA GLY A 105 -3.37 4.07 11.04
C GLY A 105 -3.08 3.21 9.80
N GLY A 106 -4.08 2.99 8.92
CA GLY A 106 -3.90 2.27 7.64
C GLY A 106 -3.94 0.75 7.75
N HIS A 107 -4.32 0.20 8.91
CA HIS A 107 -4.46 -1.24 9.10
C HIS A 107 -5.63 -1.77 8.28
N ARG A 108 -5.43 -2.86 7.55
CA ARG A 108 -6.47 -3.48 6.71
C ARG A 108 -7.06 -4.69 7.40
N ILE A 109 -8.39 -4.72 7.52
CA ILE A 109 -9.12 -5.82 8.14
C ILE A 109 -9.88 -6.60 7.09
N GLY A 110 -9.50 -7.86 6.88
CA GLY A 110 -10.29 -8.85 6.16
C GLY A 110 -11.34 -9.46 7.08
N VAL A 111 -12.54 -9.70 6.55
CA VAL A 111 -13.68 -10.19 7.32
C VAL A 111 -14.18 -11.52 6.76
N SER A 112 -14.46 -12.47 7.62
CA SER A 112 -15.07 -13.74 7.27
C SER A 112 -16.32 -14.03 8.11
N GLY A 113 -17.32 -14.65 7.47
CA GLY A 113 -18.61 -14.95 8.10
C GLY A 113 -19.56 -15.56 7.09
N ARG A 114 -20.86 -15.42 7.34
CA ARG A 114 -21.92 -15.92 6.46
C ARG A 114 -22.27 -14.89 5.41
N ALA A 115 -21.91 -15.14 4.15
CA ALA A 115 -22.24 -14.29 3.02
C ALA A 115 -23.62 -14.65 2.43
N SER A 116 -24.42 -13.63 2.09
CA SER A 116 -25.64 -13.76 1.30
C SER A 116 -25.47 -13.01 -0.02
N TYR A 117 -26.00 -13.58 -1.11
CA TYR A 117 -25.87 -13.04 -2.46
C TYR A 117 -27.24 -12.74 -3.05
N GLU A 118 -27.31 -11.67 -3.84
CA GLU A 118 -28.47 -11.34 -4.66
C GLU A 118 -28.10 -11.50 -6.14
N LYS A 119 -29.00 -12.13 -6.91
CA LYS A 119 -28.79 -12.36 -8.35
C LYS A 119 -29.38 -11.20 -9.14
N HIS A 120 -28.58 -10.55 -9.97
CA HIS A 120 -29.01 -9.58 -10.97
C HIS A 120 -28.67 -10.12 -12.36
N GLY A 121 -29.63 -10.83 -12.98
CA GLY A 121 -29.40 -11.49 -14.27
C GLY A 121 -28.37 -12.60 -14.17
N THR A 122 -27.26 -12.45 -14.91
CA THR A 122 -26.11 -13.38 -14.92
C THR A 122 -25.08 -13.08 -13.85
N SER A 123 -25.14 -11.92 -13.21
CA SER A 123 -24.20 -11.47 -12.17
C SER A 123 -24.76 -11.75 -10.78
N SER A 124 -23.87 -12.10 -9.84
CA SER A 124 -24.19 -12.26 -8.42
C SER A 124 -23.40 -11.21 -7.63
N CYS A 125 -24.12 -10.35 -6.89
CA CYS A 125 -23.49 -9.39 -6.00
C CYS A 125 -23.69 -9.81 -4.54
N MET A 126 -22.66 -9.62 -3.71
CA MET A 126 -22.80 -9.83 -2.27
C MET A 126 -23.76 -8.80 -1.69
N LYS A 127 -24.83 -9.28 -1.05
CA LYS A 127 -25.85 -8.44 -0.42
C LYS A 127 -25.46 -8.08 1.01
N LEU A 128 -25.02 -9.07 1.76
CA LEU A 128 -24.73 -8.91 3.19
C LEU A 128 -23.73 -9.96 3.65
N LEU A 129 -22.80 -9.53 4.51
CA LEU A 129 -21.96 -10.40 5.32
C LEU A 129 -22.50 -10.37 6.76
N SER A 130 -22.87 -11.51 7.30
CA SER A 130 -23.45 -11.66 8.65
C SER A 130 -22.76 -12.78 9.42
N CYS A 131 -23.06 -12.91 10.71
CA CYS A 131 -22.47 -13.93 11.57
C CYS A 131 -20.92 -13.93 11.42
N ILE A 132 -20.31 -12.76 11.60
CA ILE A 132 -18.86 -12.61 11.46
C ILE A 132 -18.19 -13.50 12.50
N SER A 133 -17.37 -14.44 12.02
CA SER A 133 -16.68 -15.43 12.83
C SER A 133 -15.17 -15.32 12.77
N GLY A 134 -14.64 -14.51 11.85
CA GLY A 134 -13.21 -14.28 11.74
C GLY A 134 -12.87 -12.90 11.22
N LEU A 135 -11.79 -12.35 11.76
CA LEU A 135 -11.17 -11.11 11.33
C LEU A 135 -9.68 -11.36 11.14
N ASN A 136 -9.14 -10.77 10.10
CA ASN A 136 -7.72 -10.78 9.81
C ASN A 136 -7.23 -9.35 9.72
N ILE A 137 -6.51 -8.88 10.75
CA ILE A 137 -5.96 -7.53 10.83
C ILE A 137 -4.54 -7.55 10.29
N ARG A 138 -4.33 -6.99 9.11
CA ARG A 138 -3.00 -6.79 8.53
C ARG A 138 -2.47 -5.45 8.99
N LEU A 139 -1.35 -5.48 9.71
CA LEU A 139 -0.74 -4.29 10.28
C LEU A 139 -0.02 -3.49 9.19
N ALA A 140 -0.31 -2.21 9.13
CA ALA A 140 0.36 -1.32 8.20
C ALA A 140 1.76 -0.98 8.73
N HIS A 141 2.77 -1.18 7.90
CA HIS A 141 4.14 -0.76 8.17
C HIS A 141 4.58 0.22 7.09
N GLU A 142 4.81 1.45 7.47
CA GLU A 142 5.30 2.46 6.54
C GLU A 142 6.83 2.47 6.52
N LYS A 143 7.42 2.30 5.33
CA LYS A 143 8.87 2.36 5.12
C LYS A 143 9.20 3.64 4.37
N LYS A 144 9.72 4.64 5.09
CA LYS A 144 10.16 5.92 4.53
C LYS A 144 11.64 5.87 4.14
N GLY A 145 11.96 6.51 3.01
CA GLY A 145 13.34 6.66 2.54
C GLY A 145 13.86 5.51 1.68
N CYS A 146 13.14 4.41 1.56
CA CYS A 146 13.59 3.25 0.78
C CYS A 146 13.79 3.57 -0.72
N ALA A 147 13.04 4.52 -1.26
CA ALA A 147 13.12 4.94 -2.66
C ALA A 147 14.10 6.09 -2.89
N SER A 148 14.80 6.59 -1.88
CA SER A 148 15.70 7.76 -2.03
C SER A 148 16.79 7.54 -3.07
N VAL A 149 17.32 6.32 -3.19
CA VAL A 149 18.34 5.93 -4.17
C VAL A 149 17.83 5.95 -5.61
N LEU A 150 16.52 5.89 -5.82
CA LEU A 150 15.87 5.90 -7.14
C LEU A 150 15.61 7.32 -7.65
N ILE A 151 15.46 8.30 -6.76
CA ILE A 151 15.06 9.67 -7.11
C ILE A 151 15.94 10.31 -8.21
N PRO A 152 17.28 10.18 -8.20
CA PRO A 152 18.12 10.74 -9.28
C PRO A 152 17.77 10.20 -10.66
N TRP A 153 17.30 8.96 -10.75
CA TRP A 153 16.96 8.27 -12.00
C TRP A 153 15.57 8.60 -12.55
N LEU A 154 14.69 9.17 -11.71
CA LEU A 154 13.33 9.50 -12.08
C LEU A 154 13.20 10.83 -12.83
N TYR A 155 14.21 11.69 -12.83
CA TYR A 155 14.14 13.02 -13.44
C TYR A 155 14.73 13.06 -14.85
N CYS A 156 14.04 13.80 -15.72
CA CYS A 156 14.51 14.22 -17.05
C CYS A 156 14.51 15.75 -17.09
N GLY A 157 15.63 16.38 -16.75
CA GLY A 157 15.67 17.83 -16.51
C GLY A 157 14.75 18.21 -15.35
N GLU A 158 13.78 19.08 -15.61
CA GLU A 158 12.77 19.48 -14.65
C GLU A 158 11.54 18.54 -14.60
N ASN A 159 11.40 17.66 -15.59
CA ASN A 159 10.29 16.73 -15.67
C ASN A 159 10.64 15.40 -15.01
N VAL A 160 9.63 14.58 -14.79
CA VAL A 160 9.77 13.22 -14.27
C VAL A 160 9.50 12.23 -15.40
N TYR A 161 10.29 11.17 -15.48
CA TYR A 161 10.00 10.07 -16.42
C TYR A 161 8.72 9.34 -16.05
N HIS A 162 7.98 8.84 -17.02
CA HIS A 162 6.98 7.80 -16.79
C HIS A 162 7.69 6.59 -16.17
N THR A 163 7.32 6.20 -14.97
CA THR A 163 8.08 5.19 -14.22
C THR A 163 7.19 4.02 -13.81
N PHE A 164 7.62 2.81 -14.17
CA PHE A 164 6.88 1.59 -13.85
C PHE A 164 7.74 0.66 -13.01
N PHE A 165 7.25 0.35 -11.80
CA PHE A 165 7.84 -0.64 -10.92
C PHE A 165 7.32 -2.01 -11.26
N PHE A 166 8.20 -2.99 -11.44
CA PHE A 166 7.78 -4.35 -11.75
C PHE A 166 8.48 -5.38 -10.85
N ALA A 167 7.73 -6.37 -10.45
CA ALA A 167 8.18 -7.54 -9.68
C ALA A 167 7.01 -8.55 -9.58
N PRO A 168 7.26 -9.79 -9.14
CA PRO A 168 6.23 -10.67 -8.62
C PRO A 168 5.45 -10.04 -7.44
N PRO A 169 4.27 -10.58 -7.08
CA PRO A 169 3.54 -10.17 -5.88
C PRO A 169 4.39 -10.22 -4.61
N GLY A 170 4.13 -9.34 -3.65
CA GLY A 170 4.75 -9.36 -2.32
C GLY A 170 6.21 -8.87 -2.23
N VAL A 171 6.85 -8.47 -3.34
CA VAL A 171 8.25 -8.00 -3.33
C VAL A 171 8.40 -6.56 -2.83
N GLY A 172 7.31 -5.77 -2.81
CA GLY A 172 7.32 -4.40 -2.27
C GLY A 172 7.17 -3.28 -3.29
N LYS A 173 6.64 -3.55 -4.51
CA LYS A 173 6.39 -2.53 -5.54
C LYS A 173 5.64 -1.31 -5.01
N THR A 174 4.50 -1.53 -4.36
CA THR A 174 3.66 -0.47 -3.79
C THR A 174 4.38 0.33 -2.71
N THR A 175 5.27 -0.30 -1.93
CA THR A 175 6.11 0.39 -0.92
C THR A 175 7.06 1.40 -1.57
N TYR A 176 7.76 1.00 -2.65
CA TYR A 176 8.65 1.89 -3.39
C TYR A 176 7.88 2.97 -4.15
N LEU A 177 6.75 2.63 -4.76
CA LEU A 177 5.86 3.59 -5.41
C LEU A 177 5.41 4.67 -4.41
N ARG A 178 4.94 4.29 -3.23
CA ARG A 178 4.50 5.19 -2.16
C ARG A 178 5.61 6.15 -1.73
N ASP A 179 6.79 5.64 -1.45
CA ASP A 179 7.91 6.47 -1.01
C ASP A 179 8.42 7.39 -2.14
N CYS A 180 8.38 6.96 -3.41
CA CYS A 180 8.62 7.84 -4.56
C CYS A 180 7.60 8.97 -4.64
N ILE A 181 6.30 8.69 -4.47
CA ILE A 181 5.24 9.71 -4.42
C ILE A 181 5.56 10.74 -3.35
N ARG A 182 5.85 10.30 -2.13
CA ARG A 182 6.20 11.15 -0.99
C ARG A 182 7.40 12.05 -1.30
N LEU A 183 8.49 11.47 -1.81
CA LEU A 183 9.72 12.19 -2.11
C LEU A 183 9.55 13.19 -3.27
N LEU A 184 8.83 12.82 -4.33
CA LEU A 184 8.54 13.70 -5.46
C LEU A 184 7.58 14.84 -5.06
N SER A 185 6.58 14.54 -4.25
CA SER A 185 5.64 15.54 -3.70
C SER A 185 6.33 16.53 -2.78
N LYS A 186 7.23 16.06 -1.92
CA LYS A 186 8.00 16.90 -1.00
C LYS A 186 9.02 17.76 -1.71
N GLY A 187 9.71 17.21 -2.72
CA GLY A 187 10.88 17.83 -3.33
C GLY A 187 12.10 17.84 -2.41
N ASN A 188 13.12 18.57 -2.79
CA ASN A 188 14.35 18.73 -2.02
C ASN A 188 14.97 20.13 -2.27
N HIS A 189 16.15 20.39 -1.71
CA HIS A 189 16.87 21.68 -1.86
C HIS A 189 17.24 22.03 -3.32
N LEU A 190 17.26 21.05 -4.24
CA LEU A 190 17.59 21.25 -5.66
C LEU A 190 16.34 21.37 -6.53
N ARG A 191 15.20 20.77 -6.11
CA ARG A 191 13.99 20.64 -6.93
C ARG A 191 12.74 20.87 -6.10
N ALA A 192 11.87 21.74 -6.58
CA ALA A 192 10.57 21.95 -5.98
C ALA A 192 9.72 20.66 -6.05
N GLY A 193 8.90 20.44 -5.02
CA GLY A 193 7.99 19.31 -4.99
C GLY A 193 6.93 19.41 -6.10
N LYS A 194 6.57 18.25 -6.65
CA LYS A 194 5.60 18.09 -7.73
C LYS A 194 4.17 17.92 -7.18
N LYS A 195 3.17 18.38 -7.91
CA LYS A 195 1.76 18.05 -7.65
C LYS A 195 1.49 16.63 -8.11
N VAL A 196 1.12 15.76 -7.19
CA VAL A 196 0.88 14.35 -7.45
C VAL A 196 -0.60 14.03 -7.23
N GLY A 197 -1.24 13.44 -8.23
CA GLY A 197 -2.55 12.82 -8.06
C GLY A 197 -2.38 11.31 -7.90
N VAL A 198 -3.04 10.72 -6.93
CA VAL A 198 -3.04 9.27 -6.70
C VAL A 198 -4.44 8.73 -6.97
N VAL A 199 -4.54 7.70 -7.80
CA VAL A 199 -5.76 6.89 -7.93
C VAL A 199 -5.51 5.56 -7.26
N ASP A 200 -6.12 5.37 -6.11
CA ASP A 200 -5.92 4.21 -5.25
C ASP A 200 -7.18 3.34 -5.23
N GLU A 201 -7.26 2.42 -6.18
CA GLU A 201 -8.46 1.58 -6.38
C GLU A 201 -8.71 0.62 -5.21
N ARG A 202 -7.64 0.21 -4.51
CA ARG A 202 -7.71 -0.79 -3.44
C ARG A 202 -7.26 -0.27 -2.08
N SER A 203 -7.10 1.03 -1.92
CA SER A 203 -6.53 1.64 -0.70
C SER A 203 -5.17 1.04 -0.30
N GLU A 204 -4.32 0.69 -1.28
CA GLU A 204 -3.01 0.08 -1.00
C GLU A 204 -1.87 1.09 -1.00
N ILE A 205 -2.02 2.22 -1.73
CA ILE A 205 -1.04 3.31 -1.74
C ILE A 205 -1.20 4.19 -0.51
N ALA A 206 -2.38 4.78 -0.36
CA ALA A 206 -2.68 5.79 0.65
C ALA A 206 -3.20 5.19 1.96
N ALA A 207 -3.76 3.97 1.90
CA ALA A 207 -4.44 3.32 3.01
C ALA A 207 -5.46 4.26 3.67
N CYS A 208 -6.35 4.83 2.87
CA CYS A 208 -7.28 5.85 3.35
C CYS A 208 -8.23 5.30 4.41
N TYR A 209 -8.43 6.11 5.45
CA TYR A 209 -9.49 5.93 6.42
C TYR A 209 -10.46 7.11 6.30
N ARG A 210 -11.73 6.83 5.96
CA ARG A 210 -12.75 7.85 5.69
C ARG A 210 -12.30 8.92 4.68
N GLY A 211 -11.61 8.49 3.62
CA GLY A 211 -11.09 9.36 2.57
C GLY A 211 -9.83 10.15 2.94
N ILE A 212 -9.27 9.95 4.14
CA ILE A 212 -8.05 10.62 4.60
C ILE A 212 -6.88 9.64 4.48
N PRO A 213 -5.81 9.98 3.72
CA PRO A 213 -4.60 9.16 3.64
C PRO A 213 -3.98 8.91 5.02
N GLN A 214 -3.66 7.65 5.31
CA GLN A 214 -2.98 7.27 6.55
C GLN A 214 -1.47 7.16 6.35
N ASN A 215 -1.03 6.87 5.12
CA ASN A 215 0.37 6.90 4.74
C ASN A 215 0.81 8.33 4.38
N ASP A 216 2.06 8.67 4.68
CA ASP A 216 2.68 9.94 4.27
C ASP A 216 3.00 9.91 2.77
N LEU A 217 2.19 10.60 1.99
CA LEU A 217 2.37 10.74 0.53
C LEU A 217 3.00 12.09 0.15
N GLY A 218 3.37 12.89 1.14
CA GLY A 218 3.93 14.22 0.95
C GLY A 218 2.89 15.33 0.77
N PRO A 219 3.33 16.60 0.90
CA PRO A 219 2.45 17.75 1.11
C PRO A 219 1.70 18.23 -0.15
N ARG A 220 2.00 17.70 -1.35
CA ARG A 220 1.39 18.10 -2.62
C ARG A 220 0.74 16.92 -3.33
N THR A 221 0.13 16.02 -2.55
CA THR A 221 -0.50 14.80 -3.07
C THR A 221 -1.99 14.83 -2.78
N ASP A 222 -2.79 14.67 -3.82
CA ASP A 222 -4.23 14.51 -3.76
C ASP A 222 -4.58 13.05 -4.07
N VAL A 223 -5.51 12.45 -3.32
CA VAL A 223 -5.86 11.03 -3.43
C VAL A 223 -7.32 10.86 -3.80
N LEU A 224 -7.59 10.04 -4.81
CA LEU A 224 -8.89 9.44 -5.08
C LEU A 224 -8.86 7.99 -4.62
N ASP A 225 -9.51 7.74 -3.49
CA ASP A 225 -9.60 6.43 -2.86
C ASP A 225 -10.80 5.64 -3.38
N ASN A 226 -10.67 4.30 -3.44
CA ASN A 226 -11.72 3.38 -3.90
C ASN A 226 -12.29 3.77 -5.28
N CYS A 227 -11.43 4.24 -6.18
CA CYS A 227 -11.81 4.74 -7.49
C CYS A 227 -11.17 3.91 -8.60
N PRO A 228 -11.94 3.41 -9.59
CA PRO A 228 -11.39 2.73 -10.75
C PRO A 228 -10.37 3.62 -11.48
N LYS A 229 -9.24 3.04 -11.88
CA LYS A 229 -8.07 3.77 -12.42
C LYS A 229 -8.44 4.67 -13.60
N GLU A 230 -9.13 4.13 -14.60
CA GLU A 230 -9.55 4.88 -15.78
C GLU A 230 -10.34 6.15 -15.42
N HIS A 231 -11.36 6.00 -14.56
CA HIS A 231 -12.20 7.11 -14.15
C HIS A 231 -11.43 8.14 -13.29
N GLY A 232 -10.66 7.66 -12.33
CA GLY A 232 -9.88 8.50 -11.42
C GLY A 232 -8.81 9.31 -12.14
N ILE A 233 -8.10 8.72 -13.10
CA ILE A 233 -7.11 9.40 -13.94
C ILE A 233 -7.77 10.58 -14.67
N HIS A 234 -8.87 10.35 -15.36
CA HIS A 234 -9.57 11.41 -16.08
C HIS A 234 -10.15 12.49 -15.17
N MET A 235 -10.61 12.13 -13.97
CA MET A 235 -11.04 13.10 -12.96
C MET A 235 -9.89 14.01 -12.54
N LEU A 236 -8.75 13.44 -12.16
CA LEU A 236 -7.58 14.22 -11.71
C LEU A 236 -7.05 15.13 -12.80
N LEU A 237 -6.95 14.65 -14.04
CA LEU A 237 -6.52 15.46 -15.18
C LEU A 237 -7.38 16.70 -15.39
N ARG A 238 -8.69 16.59 -15.20
CA ARG A 238 -9.63 17.70 -15.43
C ARG A 238 -9.72 18.68 -14.25
N SER A 239 -9.50 18.22 -13.01
CA SER A 239 -9.83 19.00 -11.81
C SER A 239 -8.63 19.46 -11.00
N MET A 240 -7.52 18.69 -10.94
CA MET A 240 -6.42 18.92 -9.99
C MET A 240 -5.15 19.44 -10.63
N SER A 241 -5.06 19.49 -11.96
CA SER A 241 -3.86 19.92 -12.70
C SER A 241 -2.57 19.24 -12.18
N PRO A 242 -2.53 17.92 -12.07
CA PRO A 242 -1.38 17.19 -11.56
C PRO A 242 -0.20 17.30 -12.52
N GLN A 243 1.02 17.20 -12.00
CA GLN A 243 2.24 17.02 -12.79
C GLN A 243 2.61 15.55 -12.91
N ILE A 244 2.15 14.75 -11.92
CA ILE A 244 2.35 13.30 -11.86
C ILE A 244 1.02 12.67 -11.46
N ILE A 245 0.67 11.55 -12.09
CA ILE A 245 -0.40 10.68 -11.61
C ILE A 245 0.22 9.34 -11.22
N ALA A 246 -0.14 8.85 -10.04
CA ALA A 246 0.31 7.56 -9.53
C ALA A 246 -0.85 6.58 -9.42
N VAL A 247 -0.62 5.33 -9.85
CA VAL A 247 -1.58 4.24 -9.85
C VAL A 247 -0.91 2.94 -9.46
N ASP A 248 -1.62 2.03 -8.83
CA ASP A 248 -1.12 0.68 -8.53
C ASP A 248 -1.74 -0.36 -9.47
N GLU A 249 -1.02 -1.47 -9.68
CA GLU A 249 -1.46 -2.66 -10.42
C GLU A 249 -2.05 -2.41 -11.82
N LEU A 250 -1.26 -1.81 -12.72
CA LEU A 250 -1.63 -1.71 -14.13
C LEU A 250 -1.64 -3.11 -14.77
N GLY A 251 -2.79 -3.51 -15.31
CA GLY A 251 -2.95 -4.85 -15.89
C GLY A 251 -3.96 -4.96 -17.01
N LEU A 252 -4.98 -4.11 -17.02
CA LEU A 252 -6.05 -4.14 -18.02
C LEU A 252 -5.72 -3.23 -19.22
N PRO A 253 -6.23 -3.52 -20.42
CA PRO A 253 -6.05 -2.65 -21.58
C PRO A 253 -6.52 -1.21 -21.34
N GLU A 254 -7.61 -1.02 -20.58
CA GLU A 254 -8.19 0.25 -20.23
C GLU A 254 -7.24 1.08 -19.34
N ASP A 255 -6.49 0.43 -18.45
CA ASP A 255 -5.47 1.08 -17.62
C ASP A 255 -4.39 1.73 -18.51
N PHE A 256 -3.88 0.98 -19.50
CA PHE A 256 -2.85 1.49 -20.41
C PHE A 256 -3.37 2.60 -21.32
N ALA A 257 -4.63 2.53 -21.75
CA ALA A 257 -5.26 3.61 -22.51
C ALA A 257 -5.31 4.91 -21.72
N ALA A 258 -5.72 4.84 -20.44
CA ALA A 258 -5.75 6.01 -19.54
C ALA A 258 -4.33 6.56 -19.27
N VAL A 259 -3.32 5.69 -19.16
CA VAL A 259 -1.90 6.11 -19.05
C VAL A 259 -1.45 6.85 -20.33
N ALA A 260 -1.84 6.37 -21.51
CA ALA A 260 -1.55 7.06 -22.75
C ALA A 260 -2.18 8.45 -22.84
N ASP A 261 -3.38 8.62 -22.27
CA ASP A 261 -4.05 9.93 -22.18
C ASP A 261 -3.28 10.89 -21.27
N CYS A 262 -2.77 10.42 -20.12
CA CYS A 262 -1.89 11.21 -19.26
C CYS A 262 -0.65 11.72 -20.01
N ALA A 263 0.03 10.81 -20.73
CA ALA A 263 1.22 11.16 -21.47
C ALA A 263 0.94 12.21 -22.55
N ARG A 264 -0.21 12.12 -23.25
CA ARG A 264 -0.66 13.11 -24.22
C ARG A 264 -0.93 14.49 -23.57
N CYS A 265 -1.36 14.49 -22.33
CA CYS A 265 -1.56 15.73 -21.56
C CYS A 265 -0.27 16.29 -20.93
N GLY A 266 0.89 15.64 -21.14
CA GLY A 266 2.16 16.05 -20.57
C GLY A 266 2.30 15.73 -19.07
N VAL A 267 1.46 14.85 -18.54
CA VAL A 267 1.48 14.42 -17.15
C VAL A 267 2.27 13.12 -17.03
N SER A 268 3.23 13.06 -16.11
CA SER A 268 4.03 11.86 -15.87
C SER A 268 3.23 10.80 -15.10
N ILE A 269 3.53 9.52 -15.37
CA ILE A 269 2.90 8.40 -14.67
C ILE A 269 3.92 7.70 -13.79
N LEU A 270 3.50 7.38 -12.56
CA LEU A 270 4.13 6.39 -11.71
C LEU A 270 3.18 5.22 -11.55
N GLY A 271 3.62 4.01 -11.85
CA GLY A 271 2.73 2.84 -11.76
C GLY A 271 3.45 1.57 -11.36
N THR A 272 2.69 0.55 -10.98
CA THR A 272 3.22 -0.80 -10.76
C THR A 272 2.66 -1.78 -11.78
N ILE A 273 3.45 -2.78 -12.15
CA ILE A 273 3.08 -3.85 -13.07
C ILE A 273 3.53 -5.17 -12.46
N HIS A 274 2.66 -6.16 -12.45
CA HIS A 274 3.04 -7.53 -12.09
C HIS A 274 3.76 -8.18 -13.28
N ALA A 275 5.08 -8.34 -13.18
CA ALA A 275 5.89 -9.01 -14.19
C ALA A 275 7.15 -9.62 -13.58
N GLY A 276 7.59 -10.74 -14.10
CA GLY A 276 8.81 -11.44 -13.65
C GLY A 276 10.09 -10.93 -14.33
N SER A 277 9.96 -10.18 -15.45
CA SER A 277 11.11 -9.69 -16.21
C SER A 277 10.82 -8.38 -16.92
N VAL A 278 11.89 -7.65 -17.29
CA VAL A 278 11.78 -6.43 -18.10
C VAL A 278 11.15 -6.70 -19.46
N LEU A 279 11.43 -7.86 -20.07
CA LEU A 279 10.86 -8.22 -21.35
C LEU A 279 9.34 -8.39 -21.29
N GLU A 280 8.83 -8.97 -20.22
CA GLU A 280 7.39 -9.08 -20.00
C GLU A 280 6.74 -7.70 -19.84
N VAL A 281 7.38 -6.78 -19.12
CA VAL A 281 6.89 -5.39 -18.99
C VAL A 281 6.85 -4.72 -20.37
N LEU A 282 7.92 -4.81 -21.14
CA LEU A 282 7.99 -4.22 -22.47
C LEU A 282 6.89 -4.75 -23.40
N HIS A 283 6.62 -6.06 -23.35
CA HIS A 283 5.53 -6.66 -24.11
C HIS A 283 4.16 -6.11 -23.69
N ARG A 284 3.89 -5.99 -22.37
CA ARG A 284 2.63 -5.42 -21.87
C ARG A 284 2.46 -3.95 -22.26
N LEU A 285 3.52 -3.15 -22.16
CA LEU A 285 3.51 -1.73 -22.56
C LEU A 285 3.26 -1.59 -24.07
N GLN A 286 3.83 -2.47 -24.88
CA GLN A 286 3.60 -2.52 -26.32
C GLN A 286 2.14 -2.86 -26.65
N MET A 287 1.59 -3.90 -26.02
CA MET A 287 0.18 -4.26 -26.18
C MET A 287 -0.77 -3.13 -25.72
N GLY A 288 -0.36 -2.35 -24.74
CA GLY A 288 -1.06 -1.16 -24.27
C GLY A 288 -0.86 0.10 -25.14
N GLY A 289 -0.13 0.03 -26.24
CA GLY A 289 0.06 1.16 -27.16
C GLY A 289 1.00 2.26 -26.65
N LEU A 290 1.87 1.96 -25.67
CA LEU A 290 2.76 2.95 -25.03
C LEU A 290 4.15 3.04 -25.68
N ASP A 291 4.35 2.41 -26.85
CA ASP A 291 5.64 2.41 -27.54
C ASP A 291 6.18 3.80 -27.88
N LEU A 292 5.30 4.73 -28.22
CA LEU A 292 5.68 6.08 -28.63
C LEU A 292 6.36 6.90 -27.52
N ILE A 293 6.11 6.54 -26.26
CA ILE A 293 6.67 7.26 -25.11
C ILE A 293 7.82 6.50 -24.42
N ARG A 294 8.32 5.40 -25.00
CA ARG A 294 9.40 4.57 -24.44
C ARG A 294 10.65 5.37 -24.06
N SER A 295 11.07 6.33 -24.88
CA SER A 295 12.24 7.18 -24.57
C SER A 295 12.05 8.04 -23.31
N GLN A 296 10.81 8.25 -22.89
CA GLN A 296 10.44 9.01 -21.69
C GLN A 296 10.10 8.10 -20.52
N MET A 297 10.50 6.82 -20.54
CA MET A 297 10.19 5.84 -19.52
C MET A 297 11.42 5.45 -18.69
N ARG A 298 11.15 5.04 -17.45
CA ARG A 298 12.02 4.26 -16.58
C ARG A 298 11.28 3.02 -16.10
N LEU A 299 11.94 1.89 -16.17
CA LEU A 299 11.42 0.63 -15.65
C LEU A 299 12.28 0.26 -14.44
N ILE A 300 11.66 -0.05 -13.31
CA ILE A 300 12.34 -0.36 -12.06
C ILE A 300 11.98 -1.78 -11.66
N GLY A 301 12.92 -2.69 -11.82
CA GLY A 301 12.79 -4.08 -11.41
C GLY A 301 13.15 -4.25 -9.94
N LEU A 302 12.33 -4.97 -9.19
CA LEU A 302 12.60 -5.37 -7.82
C LEU A 302 12.72 -6.89 -7.73
N GLN A 303 13.77 -7.36 -7.04
CA GLN A 303 13.97 -8.76 -6.72
C GLN A 303 14.23 -8.88 -5.21
N ARG A 304 13.72 -9.93 -4.58
CA ARG A 304 13.97 -10.22 -3.16
C ARG A 304 15.02 -11.32 -3.06
N GLU A 305 16.08 -11.05 -2.34
CA GLU A 305 17.10 -12.03 -2.02
C GLU A 305 16.67 -12.93 -0.84
N PRO A 306 17.26 -14.11 -0.69
CA PRO A 306 16.96 -15.02 0.42
C PRO A 306 17.23 -14.42 1.82
N ASP A 307 18.14 -13.45 1.90
CA ASP A 307 18.48 -12.71 3.13
C ASP A 307 17.53 -11.54 3.44
N GLY A 308 16.47 -11.37 2.63
CA GLY A 308 15.47 -10.33 2.79
C GLY A 308 15.83 -8.99 2.12
N ARG A 309 17.07 -8.79 1.69
CA ARG A 309 17.46 -7.60 0.91
C ARG A 309 16.72 -7.55 -0.43
N ARG A 310 16.59 -6.35 -0.96
CA ARG A 310 16.01 -6.15 -2.29
C ARG A 310 17.05 -5.61 -3.25
N ILE A 311 17.15 -6.24 -4.41
CA ILE A 311 17.90 -5.73 -5.55
C ILE A 311 16.97 -4.83 -6.35
N LEU A 312 17.44 -3.62 -6.62
CA LEU A 312 16.76 -2.63 -7.45
C LEU A 312 17.56 -2.48 -8.74
N THR A 313 16.91 -2.63 -9.88
CA THR A 313 17.52 -2.40 -11.19
C THR A 313 16.71 -1.36 -11.94
N VAL A 314 17.37 -0.27 -12.35
CA VAL A 314 16.76 0.77 -13.18
C VAL A 314 17.10 0.50 -14.63
N TYR A 315 16.10 0.47 -15.48
CA TYR A 315 16.22 0.32 -16.93
C TYR A 315 15.71 1.58 -17.64
N GLU A 316 16.28 1.87 -18.79
CA GLU A 316 15.63 2.77 -19.76
C GLU A 316 14.40 2.13 -20.38
N GLY A 317 13.57 2.92 -21.03
CA GLY A 317 12.33 2.39 -21.63
C GLY A 317 12.51 1.38 -22.75
N GLY A 318 13.74 1.22 -23.30
CA GLY A 318 14.13 0.15 -24.21
C GLY A 318 14.49 -1.16 -23.53
N GLY A 319 14.62 -1.17 -22.20
CA GLY A 319 14.95 -2.35 -21.41
C GLY A 319 16.44 -2.54 -21.14
N ASN A 320 17.33 -1.61 -21.56
CA ASN A 320 18.74 -1.67 -21.19
C ASN A 320 18.92 -1.20 -19.75
N PRO A 321 19.71 -1.92 -18.93
CA PRO A 321 19.96 -1.54 -17.56
C PRO A 321 20.84 -0.28 -17.50
N LEU A 322 20.46 0.66 -16.62
CA LEU A 322 21.20 1.89 -16.36
C LEU A 322 21.93 1.84 -15.02
N TRP A 323 21.34 1.16 -14.04
CA TRP A 323 21.86 1.09 -12.69
C TRP A 323 21.29 -0.10 -11.93
N GLN A 324 22.10 -0.64 -11.01
CA GLN A 324 21.68 -1.67 -10.07
C GLN A 324 22.24 -1.35 -8.68
N GLY A 325 21.44 -1.57 -7.66
CA GLY A 325 21.82 -1.36 -6.27
C GLY A 325 20.97 -2.21 -5.32
N PHE A 326 21.28 -2.12 -4.03
CA PHE A 326 20.60 -2.84 -2.99
C PHE A 326 19.81 -1.86 -2.10
N SER A 327 18.66 -2.30 -1.60
CA SER A 327 18.05 -1.66 -0.45
C SER A 327 18.65 -2.24 0.82
N GLU A 328 18.69 -1.45 1.87
CA GLU A 328 18.96 -1.98 3.20
C GLU A 328 17.93 -3.05 3.57
N PRO A 329 18.32 -4.09 4.35
CA PRO A 329 17.38 -5.08 4.86
C PRO A 329 16.26 -4.40 5.65
N SER A 330 15.08 -4.91 5.51
CA SER A 330 13.88 -4.39 6.18
C SER A 330 13.81 -4.82 7.62
#